data_ef45f7b5cb67aa75160e3c58182c88d8
#
_entry.id   ef45f7b5cb67aa75160e3c58182c88d8
#
_cell.length_a   1.000
_cell.length_b   1.000
_cell.length_c   1.000
_cell.angle_alpha   90.00
_cell.angle_beta   90.00
_cell.angle_gamma   90.00
#
_symmetry.space_group_name_H-M   'P 1'
#
loop_
_entity.id
_entity.type
_entity.pdbx_description
1 polymer ?
#
loop_
_entity_poly.entity_id
_entity_poly.type
_entity_poly.pdbx_seq_one_letter_code
_entity_poly.pdbx_strand_id
1 'polypeptide(L)'
;NVTNFFITLNYKSKILRAFFQEMKPNYKLSFIEEPKPLGTAGGLGLLVGKIKKPFLVTSCDTIISINFENLMNFHISNRNDVTLVVSSKEYIIPYGTCTLNKKGNLQNIIEKPKLDFFVNIGLYVINPNLLKLIPKNIAYDMPELIQLAKRRKKQIGVYPIDDESWIDVGQWSEYHKAIEKLI
;
A
#
# COMPACT_ATOMS: atom_id res chain seq x y z
N ASN A 1 7.10 -16.83 9.20
CA ASN A 1 8.00 -16.40 8.11
C ASN A 1 7.29 -16.52 6.75
N VAL A 2 7.36 -15.47 5.91
CA VAL A 2 6.89 -15.50 4.53
C VAL A 2 7.95 -16.18 3.67
N THR A 3 7.55 -17.21 2.92
CA THR A 3 8.47 -18.02 2.11
C THR A 3 8.19 -17.96 0.62
N ASN A 4 7.03 -17.44 0.20
CA ASN A 4 6.64 -17.35 -1.19
C ASN A 4 6.36 -15.91 -1.57
N PHE A 5 7.04 -15.44 -2.61
CA PHE A 5 6.92 -14.09 -3.13
C PHE A 5 6.49 -14.10 -4.60
N PHE A 6 5.62 -13.18 -4.96
CA PHE A 6 5.28 -12.88 -6.34
C PHE A 6 5.68 -11.45 -6.64
N ILE A 7 6.44 -11.23 -7.70
CA ILE A 7 6.81 -9.89 -8.18
C ILE A 7 6.15 -9.69 -9.53
N THR A 8 5.31 -8.67 -9.65
CA THR A 8 4.81 -8.22 -10.96
C THR A 8 5.89 -7.41 -11.66
N LEU A 9 6.13 -7.69 -12.92
CA LEU A 9 7.19 -7.08 -13.72
C LEU A 9 6.62 -6.55 -15.04
N ASN A 10 7.10 -5.39 -15.46
CA ASN A 10 6.88 -4.83 -16.79
C ASN A 10 8.19 -4.27 -17.34
N TYR A 11 8.50 -3.00 -17.03
CA TYR A 11 9.70 -2.34 -17.51
C TYR A 11 10.97 -2.96 -16.92
N LYS A 12 11.99 -3.17 -17.77
CA LYS A 12 13.30 -3.77 -17.38
C LYS A 12 13.19 -5.16 -16.71
N SER A 13 12.15 -5.93 -17.02
CA SER A 13 11.89 -7.24 -16.40
C SER A 13 13.10 -8.20 -16.49
N LYS A 14 13.85 -8.17 -17.61
CA LYS A 14 15.05 -9.01 -17.80
C LYS A 14 16.16 -8.69 -16.79
N ILE A 15 16.38 -7.41 -16.49
CA ILE A 15 17.40 -6.97 -15.54
C ILE A 15 17.04 -7.45 -14.13
N LEU A 16 15.77 -7.23 -13.72
CA LEU A 16 15.31 -7.68 -12.40
C LEU A 16 15.37 -9.21 -12.26
N ARG A 17 15.02 -9.95 -13.29
CA ARG A 17 15.16 -11.43 -13.29
C ARG A 17 16.61 -11.86 -13.11
N ALA A 18 17.55 -11.26 -13.87
CA ALA A 18 18.98 -11.58 -13.77
C ALA A 18 19.52 -11.27 -12.36
N PHE A 19 19.16 -10.12 -11.79
CA PHE A 19 19.53 -9.74 -10.41
C PHE A 19 19.10 -10.80 -9.38
N PHE A 20 17.85 -11.21 -9.39
CA PHE A 20 17.34 -12.21 -8.44
C PHE A 20 17.87 -13.62 -8.70
N GLN A 21 18.19 -13.96 -9.95
CA GLN A 21 18.85 -15.23 -10.29
C GLN A 21 20.29 -15.30 -9.72
N GLU A 22 21.01 -14.18 -9.74
CA GLU A 22 22.35 -14.11 -9.17
C GLU A 22 22.33 -14.07 -7.65
N MET A 23 21.40 -13.32 -7.06
CA MET A 23 21.22 -13.19 -5.61
C MET A 23 20.87 -14.53 -4.92
N LYS A 24 20.23 -15.46 -5.64
CA LYS A 24 19.82 -16.79 -5.15
C LYS A 24 19.14 -16.75 -3.77
N PRO A 25 18.02 -16.03 -3.63
CA PRO A 25 17.35 -15.88 -2.33
C PRO A 25 16.94 -17.23 -1.75
N ASN A 26 16.93 -17.36 -0.43
CA ASN A 26 16.53 -18.57 0.28
C ASN A 26 14.99 -18.72 0.41
N TYR A 27 14.23 -17.97 -0.37
CA TYR A 27 12.77 -18.00 -0.45
C TYR A 27 12.31 -18.25 -1.90
N LYS A 28 11.09 -18.74 -2.05
CA LYS A 28 10.52 -18.99 -3.37
C LYS A 28 10.04 -17.70 -4.02
N LEU A 29 10.62 -17.35 -5.15
CA LEU A 29 10.26 -16.17 -5.93
C LEU A 29 9.60 -16.58 -7.25
N SER A 30 8.48 -15.95 -7.58
CA SER A 30 7.76 -16.13 -8.83
C SER A 30 7.53 -14.78 -9.50
N PHE A 31 7.90 -14.68 -10.76
CA PHE A 31 7.70 -13.47 -11.55
C PHE A 31 6.40 -13.56 -12.35
N ILE A 32 5.63 -12.49 -12.32
CA ILE A 32 4.40 -12.32 -13.07
C ILE A 32 4.62 -11.17 -14.06
N GLU A 33 4.66 -11.50 -15.36
CA GLU A 33 4.90 -10.51 -16.39
C GLU A 33 3.59 -9.80 -16.76
N GLU A 34 3.61 -8.48 -16.68
CA GLU A 34 2.51 -7.64 -17.13
C GLU A 34 2.70 -7.33 -18.62
N PRO A 35 1.70 -7.57 -19.48
CA PRO A 35 1.82 -7.29 -20.91
C PRO A 35 1.95 -5.79 -21.24
N LYS A 36 1.53 -4.95 -20.30
CA LYS A 36 1.63 -3.49 -20.29
C LYS A 36 1.54 -3.01 -18.84
N PRO A 37 1.89 -1.76 -18.50
CA PRO A 37 1.67 -1.24 -17.15
C PRO A 37 0.19 -1.36 -16.74
N LEU A 38 -0.08 -2.07 -15.66
CA LEU A 38 -1.44 -2.35 -15.20
C LEU A 38 -1.83 -1.57 -13.93
N GLY A 39 -0.99 -0.64 -13.48
CA GLY A 39 -1.21 0.10 -12.24
C GLY A 39 -0.94 -0.73 -10.98
N THR A 40 -1.21 -0.16 -9.82
CA THR A 40 -0.82 -0.75 -8.53
C THR A 40 -1.67 -1.96 -8.10
N ALA A 41 -2.85 -2.18 -8.72
CA ALA A 41 -3.72 -3.32 -8.46
C ALA A 41 -3.92 -4.24 -9.67
N GLY A 42 -3.81 -3.73 -10.89
CA GLY A 42 -4.15 -4.50 -12.08
C GLY A 42 -3.29 -5.74 -12.28
N GLY A 43 -1.99 -5.66 -11.94
CA GLY A 43 -1.07 -6.80 -11.94
C GLY A 43 -1.51 -7.94 -11.02
N LEU A 44 -2.19 -7.62 -9.90
CA LEU A 44 -2.73 -8.63 -8.99
C LEU A 44 -3.81 -9.49 -9.64
N GLY A 45 -4.52 -8.98 -10.64
CA GLY A 45 -5.50 -9.74 -11.42
C GLY A 45 -4.89 -10.97 -12.11
N LEU A 46 -3.59 -10.95 -12.42
CA LEU A 46 -2.85 -12.08 -13.01
C LEU A 46 -2.59 -13.22 -12.01
N LEU A 47 -2.86 -13.00 -10.74
CA LEU A 47 -2.72 -13.95 -9.64
C LEU A 47 -4.04 -14.70 -9.33
N VAL A 48 -5.13 -14.40 -10.01
CA VAL A 48 -6.42 -15.10 -9.82
C VAL A 48 -6.23 -16.59 -10.01
N GLY A 49 -6.65 -17.36 -9.00
CA GLY A 49 -6.53 -18.84 -8.98
C GLY A 49 -5.15 -19.36 -8.55
N LYS A 50 -4.10 -18.53 -8.53
CA LYS A 50 -2.75 -18.92 -8.08
C LYS A 50 -2.58 -18.82 -6.56
N ILE A 51 -3.29 -17.90 -5.90
CA ILE A 51 -3.25 -17.69 -4.45
C ILE A 51 -4.58 -18.15 -3.87
N LYS A 52 -4.51 -18.93 -2.79
CA LYS A 52 -5.71 -19.55 -2.16
C LYS A 52 -5.96 -19.04 -0.73
N LYS A 53 -4.99 -18.39 -0.11
CA LYS A 53 -5.07 -17.86 1.27
C LYS A 53 -4.90 -16.35 1.25
N PRO A 54 -5.35 -15.63 2.28
CA PRO A 54 -5.02 -14.21 2.44
C PRO A 54 -3.51 -13.97 2.30
N PHE A 55 -3.13 -12.88 1.67
CA PHE A 55 -1.74 -12.57 1.34
C PHE A 55 -1.46 -11.08 1.48
N LEU A 56 -0.19 -10.76 1.69
CA LEU A 56 0.32 -9.40 1.77
C LEU A 56 0.58 -8.86 0.36
N VAL A 57 0.26 -7.60 0.17
CA VAL A 57 0.62 -6.80 -1.01
C VAL A 57 1.34 -5.56 -0.54
N THR A 58 2.50 -5.28 -1.10
CA THR A 58 3.27 -4.07 -0.80
C THR A 58 3.88 -3.50 -2.07
N SER A 59 4.08 -2.18 -2.11
CA SER A 59 4.96 -1.54 -3.09
C SER A 59 6.42 -1.89 -2.81
N CYS A 60 7.27 -1.78 -3.82
CA CYS A 60 8.70 -2.16 -3.73
C CYS A 60 9.59 -1.04 -3.14
N ASP A 61 9.04 0.14 -2.95
CA ASP A 61 9.70 1.36 -2.48
C ASP A 61 9.33 1.72 -1.02
N THR A 62 8.90 0.74 -0.24
CA THR A 62 8.50 0.93 1.15
C THR A 62 9.26 -0.04 2.06
N ILE A 63 9.92 0.49 3.08
CA ILE A 63 10.54 -0.31 4.16
C ILE A 63 9.57 -0.30 5.35
N ILE A 64 9.21 -1.50 5.83
CA ILE A 64 8.18 -1.66 6.86
C ILE A 64 8.70 -2.58 7.97
N SER A 65 8.63 -2.11 9.22
CA SER A 65 9.05 -2.82 10.42
C SER A 65 7.87 -2.98 11.37
N ILE A 66 7.04 -4.00 11.13
CA ILE A 66 5.87 -4.33 11.97
C ILE A 66 5.81 -5.82 12.25
N ASN A 67 4.96 -6.21 13.19
CA ASN A 67 4.60 -7.61 13.39
C ASN A 67 3.55 -8.04 12.35
N PHE A 68 3.99 -8.68 11.27
CA PHE A 68 3.12 -9.15 10.19
C PHE A 68 2.14 -10.26 10.64
N GLU A 69 2.46 -11.00 11.69
CA GLU A 69 1.56 -12.00 12.27
C GLU A 69 0.35 -11.32 12.93
N ASN A 70 0.57 -10.25 13.69
CA ASN A 70 -0.50 -9.46 14.28
C ASN A 70 -1.41 -8.84 13.20
N LEU A 71 -0.82 -8.30 12.14
CA LEU A 71 -1.58 -7.78 10.99
C LEU A 71 -2.43 -8.87 10.33
N MET A 72 -1.87 -10.05 10.10
CA MET A 72 -2.60 -11.16 9.51
C MET A 72 -3.72 -11.67 10.43
N ASN A 73 -3.45 -11.77 11.74
CA ASN A 73 -4.45 -12.17 12.73
C ASN A 73 -5.58 -11.15 12.82
N PHE A 74 -5.29 -9.85 12.76
CA PHE A 74 -6.29 -8.80 12.68
C PHE A 74 -7.20 -8.97 11.46
N HIS A 75 -6.59 -9.21 10.28
CA HIS A 75 -7.34 -9.43 9.05
C HIS A 75 -8.30 -10.62 9.14
N ILE A 76 -7.81 -11.75 9.64
CA ILE A 76 -8.58 -13.00 9.73
C ILE A 76 -9.67 -12.90 10.79
N SER A 77 -9.35 -12.41 11.98
CA SER A 77 -10.30 -12.31 13.11
C SER A 77 -11.47 -11.39 12.80
N ASN A 78 -11.22 -10.31 12.05
CA ASN A 78 -12.27 -9.38 11.61
C ASN A 78 -12.97 -9.83 10.31
N ARG A 79 -12.59 -10.98 9.73
CA ARG A 79 -13.13 -11.51 8.47
C ARG A 79 -13.08 -10.49 7.34
N ASN A 80 -12.00 -9.70 7.28
CA ASN A 80 -11.86 -8.67 6.26
C ASN A 80 -11.65 -9.28 4.86
N ASP A 81 -12.22 -8.67 3.83
CA ASP A 81 -11.89 -8.95 2.43
C ASP A 81 -10.58 -8.24 2.04
N VAL A 82 -10.35 -7.05 2.60
CA VAL A 82 -9.09 -6.31 2.50
C VAL A 82 -8.81 -5.57 3.80
N THR A 83 -7.55 -5.51 4.21
CA THR A 83 -7.07 -4.66 5.30
C THR A 83 -6.03 -3.71 4.75
N LEU A 84 -6.26 -2.40 4.94
CA LEU A 84 -5.29 -1.36 4.63
C LEU A 84 -4.43 -1.10 5.86
N VAL A 85 -3.14 -0.99 5.68
CA VAL A 85 -2.25 -0.49 6.72
C VAL A 85 -2.10 1.02 6.54
N VAL A 86 -2.26 1.76 7.62
CA VAL A 86 -2.21 3.22 7.63
C VAL A 86 -1.28 3.71 8.73
N SER A 87 -0.66 4.85 8.50
CA SER A 87 0.12 5.57 9.51
C SER A 87 -0.50 6.92 9.80
N SER A 88 -0.41 7.39 11.05
CA SER A 88 -0.81 8.75 11.41
C SER A 88 0.26 9.73 10.97
N LYS A 89 -0.12 10.78 10.27
CA LYS A 89 0.76 11.89 9.86
C LYS A 89 0.19 13.21 10.32
N GLU A 90 1.00 14.01 11.03
CA GLU A 90 0.70 15.38 11.37
C GLU A 90 1.23 16.32 10.28
N TYR A 91 0.37 17.19 9.77
CA TYR A 91 0.73 18.25 8.84
C TYR A 91 0.46 19.61 9.49
N ILE A 92 1.48 20.44 9.58
CA ILE A 92 1.35 21.81 10.07
C ILE A 92 1.25 22.73 8.86
N ILE A 93 0.14 23.48 8.77
CA ILE A 93 0.03 24.55 7.79
C ILE A 93 0.81 25.75 8.35
N PRO A 94 1.90 26.24 7.69
CA PRO A 94 2.78 27.25 8.29
C PRO A 94 2.18 28.67 8.28
N TYR A 95 0.88 28.79 8.03
CA TYR A 95 0.14 30.05 7.93
C TYR A 95 -1.15 30.00 8.73
N GLY A 96 -1.69 31.19 9.06
CA GLY A 96 -3.08 31.28 9.55
C GLY A 96 -4.08 30.86 8.48
N THR A 97 -4.99 29.94 8.81
CA THR A 97 -6.06 29.51 7.92
C THR A 97 -7.36 30.23 8.25
N CYS A 98 -8.08 30.67 7.22
CA CYS A 98 -9.35 31.37 7.37
C CYS A 98 -10.49 30.53 6.76
N THR A 99 -11.62 30.44 7.47
CA THR A 99 -12.87 29.94 6.88
C THR A 99 -13.80 31.11 6.62
N LEU A 100 -14.48 31.06 5.47
CA LEU A 100 -15.40 32.11 5.05
C LEU A 100 -16.82 31.57 4.99
N ASN A 101 -17.80 32.41 5.28
CA ASN A 101 -19.21 32.07 5.03
C ASN A 101 -19.56 32.28 3.52
N LYS A 102 -20.78 31.90 3.13
CA LYS A 102 -21.25 32.03 1.73
C LYS A 102 -21.27 33.48 1.20
N LYS A 103 -21.19 34.49 2.08
CA LYS A 103 -21.19 35.92 1.73
C LYS A 103 -19.77 36.51 1.67
N GLY A 104 -18.73 35.67 1.87
CA GLY A 104 -17.33 36.11 1.85
C GLY A 104 -16.83 36.75 3.16
N ASN A 105 -17.63 36.74 4.24
CA ASN A 105 -17.20 37.25 5.55
C ASN A 105 -16.39 36.20 6.29
N LEU A 106 -15.39 36.63 7.05
CA LEU A 106 -14.59 35.78 7.93
C LEU A 106 -15.50 35.10 8.95
N GLN A 107 -15.42 33.77 9.02
CA GLN A 107 -16.11 32.95 10.00
C GLN A 107 -15.18 32.48 11.12
N ASN A 108 -13.95 32.08 10.77
CA ASN A 108 -12.95 31.64 11.72
C ASN A 108 -11.55 31.88 11.19
N ILE A 109 -10.58 32.04 12.11
CA ILE A 109 -9.15 32.07 11.81
C ILE A 109 -8.40 31.22 12.84
N ILE A 110 -7.50 30.35 12.35
CA ILE A 110 -6.67 29.48 13.18
C ILE A 110 -5.22 29.66 12.74
N GLU A 111 -4.36 30.05 13.65
CA GLU A 111 -2.92 30.23 13.37
C GLU A 111 -2.23 28.87 13.39
N LYS A 112 -1.49 28.56 12.31
CA LYS A 112 -0.68 27.36 12.13
C LYS A 112 -1.38 26.06 12.57
N PRO A 113 -2.55 25.77 12.01
CA PRO A 113 -3.31 24.59 12.43
C PRO A 113 -2.53 23.30 12.14
N LYS A 114 -2.65 22.35 13.08
CA LYS A 114 -2.18 20.98 12.95
C LYS A 114 -3.32 20.12 12.44
N LEU A 115 -3.04 19.32 11.43
CA LEU A 115 -4.00 18.43 10.79
C LEU A 115 -3.45 17.00 10.86
N ASP A 116 -4.21 16.12 11.50
CA ASP A 116 -3.86 14.71 11.60
C ASP A 116 -4.62 13.91 10.55
N PHE A 117 -3.90 13.09 9.78
CA PHE A 117 -4.46 12.20 8.79
C PHE A 117 -3.93 10.79 8.96
N PHE A 118 -4.78 9.80 8.68
CA PHE A 118 -4.30 8.46 8.38
C PHE A 118 -3.93 8.37 6.91
N VAL A 119 -2.65 8.14 6.63
CA VAL A 119 -2.13 7.96 5.28
C VAL A 119 -1.98 6.47 4.96
N ASN A 120 -2.35 6.10 3.75
CA ASN A 120 -2.16 4.74 3.26
C ASN A 120 -0.69 4.52 2.90
N ILE A 121 -0.03 3.55 3.51
CA ILE A 121 1.40 3.31 3.34
C ILE A 121 1.74 2.31 2.22
N GLY A 122 0.77 1.86 1.44
CA GLY A 122 1.01 0.91 0.35
C GLY A 122 1.14 -0.55 0.79
N LEU A 123 0.82 -0.88 2.04
CA LEU A 123 0.76 -2.26 2.54
C LEU A 123 -0.69 -2.69 2.75
N TYR A 124 -1.02 -3.89 2.27
CA TYR A 124 -2.36 -4.45 2.36
C TYR A 124 -2.33 -5.93 2.70
N VAL A 125 -3.38 -6.43 3.35
CA VAL A 125 -3.73 -7.86 3.36
C VAL A 125 -4.98 -8.03 2.51
N ILE A 126 -4.92 -8.96 1.56
CA ILE A 126 -6.01 -9.17 0.60
C ILE A 126 -6.48 -10.62 0.65
N ASN A 127 -7.80 -10.80 0.73
CA ASN A 127 -8.43 -12.10 0.52
C ASN A 127 -8.43 -12.40 -1.00
N PRO A 128 -8.01 -13.60 -1.46
CA PRO A 128 -7.92 -13.93 -2.88
C PRO A 128 -9.20 -13.70 -3.69
N ASN A 129 -10.36 -13.80 -3.06
CA ASN A 129 -11.63 -13.55 -3.73
C ASN A 129 -11.78 -12.11 -4.23
N LEU A 130 -11.09 -11.16 -3.62
CA LEU A 130 -11.11 -9.75 -4.04
C LEU A 130 -10.46 -9.56 -5.41
N LEU A 131 -9.48 -10.39 -5.76
CA LEU A 131 -8.80 -10.34 -7.07
C LEU A 131 -9.76 -10.48 -8.26
N LYS A 132 -10.89 -11.16 -8.07
CA LYS A 132 -11.93 -11.33 -9.09
C LYS A 132 -12.64 -10.04 -9.47
N LEU A 133 -12.51 -8.99 -8.65
CA LEU A 133 -13.06 -7.65 -8.92
C LEU A 133 -12.18 -6.83 -9.87
N ILE A 134 -10.91 -7.22 -10.03
CA ILE A 134 -9.95 -6.47 -10.86
C ILE A 134 -10.27 -6.69 -12.34
N PRO A 135 -10.47 -5.62 -13.11
CA PRO A 135 -10.69 -5.71 -14.54
C PRO A 135 -9.49 -6.35 -15.26
N LYS A 136 -9.74 -7.21 -16.23
CA LYS A 136 -8.67 -7.87 -16.99
C LYS A 136 -8.01 -6.90 -17.97
N ASN A 137 -6.69 -6.88 -18.01
CA ASN A 137 -5.89 -6.12 -18.99
C ASN A 137 -6.17 -4.61 -19.02
N ILE A 138 -6.61 -4.04 -17.91
CA ILE A 138 -6.84 -2.60 -17.75
C ILE A 138 -5.97 -2.12 -16.61
N ALA A 139 -5.38 -0.92 -16.76
CA ALA A 139 -4.68 -0.25 -15.68
C ALA A 139 -5.70 0.05 -14.56
N TYR A 140 -5.37 -0.39 -13.36
CA TYR A 140 -6.27 -0.30 -12.21
C TYR A 140 -5.45 -0.13 -10.94
N ASP A 141 -5.78 0.86 -10.14
CA ASP A 141 -5.03 1.19 -8.95
C ASP A 141 -5.67 0.68 -7.65
N MET A 142 -4.87 0.51 -6.61
CA MET A 142 -5.34 0.02 -5.31
C MET A 142 -6.47 0.88 -4.72
N PRO A 143 -6.43 2.22 -4.77
CA PRO A 143 -7.57 3.02 -4.31
C PRO A 143 -8.88 2.73 -5.06
N GLU A 144 -8.81 2.48 -6.36
CA GLU A 144 -9.98 2.11 -7.17
C GLU A 144 -10.54 0.75 -6.76
N LEU A 145 -9.66 -0.24 -6.55
CA LEU A 145 -10.04 -1.57 -6.07
C LEU A 145 -10.75 -1.49 -4.70
N ILE A 146 -10.21 -0.69 -3.78
CA ILE A 146 -10.78 -0.48 -2.44
C ILE A 146 -12.15 0.20 -2.55
N GLN A 147 -12.29 1.23 -3.38
CA GLN A 147 -13.57 1.89 -3.62
C GLN A 147 -14.60 0.94 -4.25
N LEU A 148 -14.17 0.10 -5.19
CA LEU A 148 -15.04 -0.92 -5.77
C LEU A 148 -15.46 -1.95 -4.72
N ALA A 149 -14.53 -2.44 -3.88
CA ALA A 149 -14.81 -3.33 -2.76
C ALA A 149 -15.86 -2.72 -1.81
N LYS A 150 -15.69 -1.43 -1.45
CA LYS A 150 -16.65 -0.69 -0.63
C LYS A 150 -18.05 -0.66 -1.27
N ARG A 151 -18.13 -0.31 -2.56
CA ARG A 151 -19.41 -0.33 -3.31
C ARG A 151 -20.05 -1.72 -3.37
N ARG A 152 -19.24 -2.77 -3.37
CA ARG A 152 -19.68 -4.17 -3.34
C ARG A 152 -19.94 -4.71 -1.93
N LYS A 153 -20.00 -3.82 -0.92
CA LYS A 153 -20.25 -4.15 0.51
C LYS A 153 -19.27 -5.19 1.06
N LYS A 154 -18.02 -5.16 0.59
CA LYS A 154 -16.95 -5.99 1.11
C LYS A 154 -16.47 -5.46 2.47
N GLN A 155 -16.02 -6.36 3.34
CA GLN A 155 -15.47 -5.98 4.64
C GLN A 155 -14.07 -5.38 4.47
N ILE A 156 -13.92 -4.11 4.83
CA ILE A 156 -12.66 -3.36 4.73
C ILE A 156 -12.18 -3.02 6.13
N GLY A 157 -11.02 -3.54 6.51
CA GLY A 157 -10.35 -3.20 7.76
C GLY A 157 -9.29 -2.12 7.54
N VAL A 158 -9.01 -1.38 8.60
CA VAL A 158 -7.89 -0.42 8.65
C VAL A 158 -7.03 -0.79 9.85
N TYR A 159 -5.74 -0.98 9.63
CA TYR A 159 -4.77 -1.35 10.65
C TYR A 159 -3.77 -0.20 10.82
N PRO A 160 -3.87 0.58 11.91
CA PRO A 160 -2.95 1.67 12.16
C PRO A 160 -1.60 1.16 12.65
N ILE A 161 -0.54 1.83 12.22
CA ILE A 161 0.84 1.63 12.70
C ILE A 161 1.46 2.98 13.05
N ASP A 162 2.54 2.94 13.83
CA ASP A 162 3.31 4.12 14.17
C ASP A 162 4.08 4.65 12.95
N ASP A 163 4.25 5.96 12.87
CA ASP A 163 4.94 6.62 11.75
C ASP A 163 6.40 6.17 11.60
N GLU A 164 7.05 5.83 12.70
CA GLU A 164 8.43 5.33 12.71
C GLU A 164 8.57 3.89 12.17
N SER A 165 7.45 3.16 12.05
CA SER A 165 7.42 1.77 11.60
C SER A 165 7.49 1.60 10.09
N TRP A 166 7.54 2.70 9.32
CA TRP A 166 7.62 2.64 7.86
C TRP A 166 8.41 3.82 7.28
N ILE A 167 8.99 3.61 6.11
CA ILE A 167 9.73 4.63 5.37
C ILE A 167 9.38 4.46 3.88
N ASP A 168 8.94 5.55 3.24
CA ASP A 168 8.75 5.64 1.79
C ASP A 168 10.07 6.06 1.14
N VAL A 169 10.82 5.10 0.57
CA VAL A 169 12.10 5.38 -0.10
C VAL A 169 11.94 5.84 -1.56
N GLY A 170 10.72 5.93 -2.07
CA GLY A 170 10.40 6.50 -3.38
C GLY A 170 10.60 8.02 -3.44
N GLN A 171 10.69 8.69 -2.28
CA GLN A 171 10.97 10.12 -2.19
C GLN A 171 12.42 10.39 -1.76
N TRP A 172 13.14 11.26 -2.47
CA TRP A 172 14.54 11.56 -2.19
C TRP A 172 14.81 12.02 -0.75
N SER A 173 13.93 12.85 -0.19
CA SER A 173 14.03 13.31 1.21
C SER A 173 13.96 12.18 2.21
N GLU A 174 13.10 11.20 1.99
CA GLU A 174 12.93 10.04 2.85
C GLU A 174 14.01 8.98 2.61
N TYR A 175 14.50 8.85 1.37
CA TYR A 175 15.62 7.96 1.04
C TYR A 175 16.89 8.32 1.81
N HIS A 176 17.25 9.62 1.91
CA HIS A 176 18.40 10.05 2.70
C HIS A 176 18.24 9.71 4.19
N LYS A 177 17.07 9.94 4.76
CA LYS A 177 16.75 9.56 6.16
C LYS A 177 16.82 8.05 6.38
N ALA A 178 16.40 7.25 5.38
CA ALA A 178 16.46 5.80 5.44
C ALA A 178 17.90 5.29 5.50
N ILE A 179 18.80 5.86 4.69
CA ILE A 179 20.23 5.52 4.72
C ILE A 179 20.84 5.82 6.09
N GLU A 180 20.57 6.99 6.66
CA GLU A 180 21.07 7.39 7.99
C GLU A 180 20.59 6.48 9.12
N LYS A 181 19.41 5.86 9.00
CA LYS A 181 18.85 4.94 9.99
C LYS A 181 19.31 3.48 9.82
N LEU A 182 19.77 3.09 8.62
CA LEU A 182 20.12 1.70 8.29
C LEU A 182 21.61 1.43 8.31
N ILE A 183 22.45 2.46 8.33
CA ILE A 183 23.90 2.41 8.47
C ILE A 183 24.29 2.80 9.89
#